data_5757e9d8d893f05eb412d77e2fef743a
#
_entry.id   5757e9d8d893f05eb412d77e2fef743a
#
_cell.length_a   1.000
_cell.length_b   1.000
_cell.length_c   1.000
_cell.angle_alpha   90.00
_cell.angle_beta   90.00
_cell.angle_gamma   90.00
#
_symmetry.space_group_name_H-M   'P 1'
#
loop_
_entity.id
_entity.type
_entity.pdbx_description
1 polymer ?
#
loop_
_entity_poly.entity_id
_entity_poly.type
_entity_poly.pdbx_seq_one_letter_code
_entity_poly.pdbx_strand_id
1 'polypeptide(L)'
;MTTIVIASGNRKKLLELQAVLHSRVSPTLKLVPQSDFHIADAVEDGLSFVENAIIKARHASTLSGQPAIADDSGIEVDALGGAPGIYSARFASHYLHGGFPALPTLPAGAVLVRDNPDANNNLLLLELLREVPDAKRSARFQCAIAMFRFPGDPMPLICQGTWEGRIVHEPHGVHGFGYDPLFFVPTHG
;
A
#
# COMPACT_ATOMS: atom_id res chain seq x y z
N MET A 1 -22.74 -9.16 18.33
CA MET A 1 -22.13 -8.62 17.09
C MET A 1 -20.64 -8.84 17.19
N THR A 2 -20.02 -9.46 16.22
CA THR A 2 -18.58 -9.64 16.20
C THR A 2 -17.91 -8.33 15.78
N THR A 3 -17.04 -7.80 16.61
CA THR A 3 -16.20 -6.64 16.27
C THR A 3 -14.97 -7.15 15.55
N ILE A 4 -14.60 -6.53 14.43
CA ILE A 4 -13.35 -6.80 13.72
C ILE A 4 -12.51 -5.53 13.78
N VAL A 5 -11.27 -5.65 14.25
CA VAL A 5 -10.30 -4.56 14.30
C VAL A 5 -9.65 -4.41 12.93
N ILE A 6 -9.60 -3.19 12.40
CA ILE A 6 -8.85 -2.86 11.18
C ILE A 6 -7.51 -2.31 11.60
N ALA A 7 -6.45 -3.06 11.27
CA ALA A 7 -5.06 -2.70 11.58
C ALA A 7 -4.46 -1.85 10.46
N SER A 8 -4.83 -0.58 10.42
CA SER A 8 -4.30 0.38 9.47
C SER A 8 -4.22 1.77 10.08
N GLY A 9 -3.08 2.43 9.96
CA GLY A 9 -2.90 3.86 10.25
C GLY A 9 -3.36 4.76 9.09
N ASN A 10 -3.61 4.20 7.91
CA ASN A 10 -4.06 4.96 6.75
C ASN A 10 -5.59 5.11 6.74
N ARG A 11 -6.04 6.32 7.08
CA ARG A 11 -7.48 6.62 7.17
C ARG A 11 -8.25 6.42 5.85
N LYS A 12 -7.61 6.67 4.70
CA LYS A 12 -8.26 6.49 3.38
C LYS A 12 -8.49 5.00 3.10
N LYS A 13 -7.46 4.16 3.26
CA LYS A 13 -7.59 2.71 3.14
C LYS A 13 -8.62 2.13 4.09
N LEU A 14 -8.67 2.64 5.33
CA LEU A 14 -9.66 2.21 6.33
C LEU A 14 -11.09 2.44 5.82
N LEU A 15 -11.38 3.64 5.29
CA LEU A 15 -12.70 3.97 4.76
C LEU A 15 -13.06 3.11 3.53
N GLU A 16 -12.13 2.87 2.63
CA GLU A 16 -12.32 2.00 1.46
C GLU A 16 -12.61 0.56 1.88
N LEU A 17 -11.81 0.00 2.79
CA LEU A 17 -12.01 -1.35 3.30
C LEU A 17 -13.35 -1.50 4.03
N GLN A 18 -13.74 -0.51 4.83
CA GLN A 18 -15.05 -0.47 5.47
C GLN A 18 -16.18 -0.47 4.43
N ALA A 19 -16.10 0.38 3.41
CA ALA A 19 -17.09 0.45 2.35
C ALA A 19 -17.26 -0.88 1.61
N VAL A 20 -16.16 -1.54 1.26
CA VAL A 20 -16.15 -2.85 0.59
C VAL A 20 -16.76 -3.92 1.50
N LEU A 21 -16.32 -4.03 2.75
CA LEU A 21 -16.81 -5.05 3.67
C LEU A 21 -18.30 -4.86 4.01
N HIS A 22 -18.75 -3.63 4.19
CA HIS A 22 -20.18 -3.34 4.43
C HIS A 22 -21.04 -3.68 3.20
N SER A 23 -20.56 -3.39 1.99
CA SER A 23 -21.31 -3.64 0.77
C SER A 23 -21.33 -5.11 0.35
N ARG A 24 -20.26 -5.85 0.61
CA ARG A 24 -20.07 -7.21 0.07
C ARG A 24 -20.28 -8.31 1.10
N VAL A 25 -20.07 -8.02 2.38
CA VAL A 25 -20.15 -9.02 3.47
C VAL A 25 -21.38 -8.78 4.31
N SER A 26 -21.47 -7.67 5.03
CA SER A 26 -22.63 -7.30 5.85
C SER A 26 -22.59 -5.84 6.24
N PRO A 27 -23.70 -5.12 6.07
CA PRO A 27 -23.83 -3.72 6.52
C PRO A 27 -23.83 -3.59 8.06
N THR A 28 -24.07 -4.69 8.79
CA THR A 28 -24.10 -4.71 10.25
C THR A 28 -22.78 -5.13 10.89
N LEU A 29 -21.75 -5.36 10.06
CA LEU A 29 -20.43 -5.74 10.56
C LEU A 29 -19.81 -4.56 11.33
N LYS A 30 -19.44 -4.79 12.59
CA LYS A 30 -18.80 -3.77 13.40
C LYS A 30 -17.29 -3.74 13.12
N LEU A 31 -16.87 -2.76 12.33
CA LEU A 31 -15.48 -2.51 11.99
C LEU A 31 -14.95 -1.36 12.85
N VAL A 32 -13.81 -1.58 13.53
CA VAL A 32 -13.24 -0.61 14.47
C VAL A 32 -11.76 -0.44 14.16
N PRO A 33 -11.26 0.79 13.99
CA PRO A 33 -9.84 1.02 13.78
C PRO A 33 -9.03 0.63 15.05
N GLN A 34 -7.79 0.15 14.83
CA GLN A 34 -6.90 -0.21 15.94
C GLN A 34 -6.62 0.95 16.90
N SER A 35 -6.69 2.20 16.42
CA SER A 35 -6.53 3.39 17.26
C SER A 35 -7.55 3.50 18.39
N ASP A 36 -8.75 2.97 18.20
CA ASP A 36 -9.80 2.97 19.23
C ASP A 36 -9.47 2.01 20.40
N PHE A 37 -8.53 1.10 20.18
CA PHE A 37 -7.95 0.23 21.21
C PHE A 37 -6.60 0.76 21.72
N HIS A 38 -6.19 1.98 21.34
CA HIS A 38 -4.89 2.58 21.67
C HIS A 38 -3.70 1.71 21.22
N ILE A 39 -3.87 0.96 20.14
CA ILE A 39 -2.84 0.10 19.58
C ILE A 39 -2.03 0.93 18.57
N ALA A 40 -0.72 1.03 18.81
CA ALA A 40 0.22 1.64 17.87
C ALA A 40 0.42 0.75 16.63
N ASP A 41 0.88 1.37 15.54
CA ASP A 41 1.20 0.63 14.32
C ASP A 41 2.28 -0.42 14.58
N ALA A 42 2.14 -1.59 13.95
CA ALA A 42 3.14 -2.64 13.98
C ALA A 42 4.40 -2.21 13.22
N VAL A 43 5.54 -2.73 13.62
CA VAL A 43 6.78 -2.60 12.84
C VAL A 43 6.66 -3.51 11.62
N GLU A 44 6.67 -2.91 10.43
CA GLU A 44 6.59 -3.60 9.15
C GLU A 44 8.02 -3.94 8.67
N ASP A 45 8.56 -5.06 9.15
CA ASP A 45 9.89 -5.57 8.81
C ASP A 45 9.86 -6.83 7.93
N GLY A 46 8.67 -7.18 7.42
CA GLY A 46 8.48 -8.27 6.46
C GLY A 46 9.10 -7.94 5.08
N LEU A 47 9.47 -9.00 4.36
CA LEU A 47 10.09 -8.92 3.04
C LEU A 47 9.07 -8.99 1.89
N SER A 48 7.80 -9.12 2.21
CA SER A 48 6.69 -9.18 1.24
C SER A 48 5.43 -8.51 1.79
N PHE A 49 4.51 -8.15 0.90
CA PHE A 49 3.19 -7.63 1.27
C PHE A 49 2.43 -8.60 2.18
N VAL A 50 2.52 -9.89 1.92
CA VAL A 50 1.84 -10.92 2.73
C VAL A 50 2.39 -10.96 4.16
N GLU A 51 3.72 -10.91 4.31
CA GLU A 51 4.36 -10.89 5.64
C GLU A 51 3.95 -9.65 6.43
N ASN A 52 3.98 -8.46 5.81
CA ASN A 52 3.56 -7.23 6.46
C ASN A 52 2.07 -7.24 6.83
N ALA A 53 1.19 -7.73 5.96
CA ALA A 53 -0.23 -7.89 6.27
C ALA A 53 -0.45 -8.83 7.47
N ILE A 54 0.28 -9.96 7.54
CA ILE A 54 0.25 -10.91 8.66
C ILE A 54 0.75 -10.24 9.95
N ILE A 55 1.88 -9.53 9.89
CA ILE A 55 2.47 -8.82 11.03
C ILE A 55 1.45 -7.84 11.62
N LYS A 56 0.86 -6.98 10.80
CA LYS A 56 -0.15 -5.99 11.22
C LYS A 56 -1.39 -6.63 11.81
N ALA A 57 -1.98 -7.61 11.13
CA ALA A 57 -3.21 -8.25 11.59
C ALA A 57 -2.99 -9.04 12.89
N ARG A 58 -1.88 -9.77 13.01
CA ARG A 58 -1.49 -10.50 14.22
C ARG A 58 -1.28 -9.55 15.39
N HIS A 59 -0.55 -8.46 15.20
CA HIS A 59 -0.30 -7.44 16.21
C HIS A 59 -1.61 -6.88 16.76
N ALA A 60 -2.49 -6.41 15.88
CA ALA A 60 -3.79 -5.85 16.28
C ALA A 60 -4.68 -6.89 16.99
N SER A 61 -4.74 -8.13 16.48
CA SER A 61 -5.53 -9.20 17.10
C SER A 61 -5.00 -9.54 18.49
N THR A 62 -3.68 -9.64 18.65
CA THR A 62 -3.06 -9.98 19.94
C THR A 62 -3.32 -8.91 21.00
N LEU A 63 -3.18 -7.62 20.63
CA LEU A 63 -3.33 -6.53 21.60
C LEU A 63 -4.81 -6.19 21.90
N SER A 64 -5.71 -6.35 20.93
CA SER A 64 -7.13 -6.07 21.13
C SER A 64 -7.91 -7.26 21.73
N GLY A 65 -7.38 -8.49 21.64
CA GLY A 65 -8.13 -9.70 21.95
C GLY A 65 -9.27 -10.02 20.98
N GLN A 66 -9.36 -9.34 19.84
CA GLN A 66 -10.44 -9.41 18.86
C GLN A 66 -9.95 -10.00 17.52
N PRO A 67 -10.87 -10.48 16.66
CA PRO A 67 -10.55 -10.66 15.25
C PRO A 67 -9.97 -9.39 14.65
N ALA A 68 -8.95 -9.53 13.82
CA ALA A 68 -8.33 -8.36 13.16
C ALA A 68 -8.02 -8.63 11.70
N ILE A 69 -8.17 -7.60 10.89
CA ILE A 69 -7.86 -7.59 9.47
C ILE A 69 -6.85 -6.48 9.17
N ALA A 70 -5.87 -6.77 8.34
CA ALA A 70 -4.92 -5.79 7.82
C ALA A 70 -4.71 -6.00 6.33
N ASP A 71 -4.43 -4.90 5.63
CA ASP A 71 -3.88 -4.93 4.28
C ASP A 71 -2.42 -4.48 4.30
N ASP A 72 -1.65 -4.98 3.35
CA ASP A 72 -0.42 -4.34 2.87
C ASP A 72 -0.47 -4.26 1.36
N SER A 73 -0.14 -3.08 0.81
CA SER A 73 -0.31 -2.83 -0.62
C SER A 73 0.69 -1.81 -1.12
N GLY A 74 0.99 -1.89 -2.39
CA GLY A 74 1.90 -0.98 -3.06
C GLY A 74 1.88 -1.15 -4.56
N ILE A 75 2.73 -0.40 -5.24
CA ILE A 75 2.90 -0.46 -6.69
C ILE A 75 4.23 -1.13 -7.04
N GLU A 76 4.21 -1.96 -8.07
CA GLU A 76 5.39 -2.54 -8.70
C GLU A 76 5.50 -2.03 -10.12
N VAL A 77 6.71 -1.61 -10.54
CA VAL A 77 6.98 -1.08 -11.88
C VAL A 77 8.05 -1.93 -12.55
N ASP A 78 7.72 -2.54 -13.69
CA ASP A 78 8.58 -3.51 -14.35
C ASP A 78 9.94 -2.92 -14.76
N ALA A 79 9.95 -1.70 -15.29
CA ALA A 79 11.17 -1.00 -15.67
C ALA A 79 12.11 -0.70 -14.50
N LEU A 80 11.61 -0.76 -13.27
CA LEU A 80 12.36 -0.55 -12.03
C LEU A 80 12.64 -1.87 -11.29
N GLY A 81 12.44 -3.02 -11.96
CA GLY A 81 12.64 -4.33 -11.35
C GLY A 81 11.69 -4.64 -10.20
N GLY A 82 10.46 -4.09 -10.24
CA GLY A 82 9.45 -4.26 -9.20
C GLY A 82 9.46 -3.17 -8.11
N ALA A 83 10.44 -2.27 -8.13
CA ALA A 83 10.40 -1.13 -7.20
C ALA A 83 9.20 -0.20 -7.53
N PRO A 84 8.64 0.49 -6.52
CA PRO A 84 9.00 0.53 -5.11
C PRO A 84 8.57 -0.69 -4.26
N GLY A 85 7.59 -1.51 -4.70
CA GLY A 85 7.13 -2.69 -3.97
C GLY A 85 6.64 -2.35 -2.56
N ILE A 86 7.08 -3.10 -1.55
CA ILE A 86 6.73 -2.89 -0.12
C ILE A 86 7.16 -1.53 0.43
N TYR A 87 8.01 -0.79 -0.29
CA TYR A 87 8.43 0.56 0.09
C TYR A 87 7.59 1.67 -0.54
N SER A 88 6.45 1.33 -1.17
CA SER A 88 5.60 2.27 -1.92
C SER A 88 5.25 3.53 -1.13
N ALA A 89 4.84 3.42 0.13
CA ALA A 89 4.48 4.57 0.96
C ALA A 89 5.67 5.47 1.34
N ARG A 90 6.90 4.94 1.28
CA ARG A 90 8.13 5.62 1.69
C ARG A 90 9.23 5.58 0.62
N PHE A 91 8.84 5.46 -0.65
CA PHE A 91 9.75 5.25 -1.78
C PHE A 91 10.85 6.30 -1.85
N ALA A 92 10.48 7.59 -1.87
CA ALA A 92 11.44 8.68 -1.95
C ALA A 92 12.39 8.71 -0.75
N SER A 93 11.87 8.53 0.46
CA SER A 93 12.69 8.47 1.67
C SER A 93 13.65 7.28 1.65
N HIS A 94 13.16 6.09 1.32
CA HIS A 94 13.97 4.88 1.25
C HIS A 94 15.05 4.98 0.17
N TYR A 95 14.70 5.52 -1.00
CA TYR A 95 15.64 5.78 -2.10
C TYR A 95 16.78 6.71 -1.68
N LEU A 96 16.47 7.84 -1.03
CA LEU A 96 17.48 8.82 -0.57
C LEU A 96 18.45 8.25 0.47
N HIS A 97 18.03 7.22 1.21
CA HIS A 97 18.89 6.52 2.17
C HIS A 97 19.62 5.29 1.57
N GLY A 98 19.64 5.17 0.24
CA GLY A 98 20.37 4.10 -0.46
C GLY A 98 19.66 2.75 -0.48
N GLY A 99 18.36 2.71 -0.20
CA GLY A 99 17.58 1.47 -0.16
C GLY A 99 17.36 0.79 -1.52
N PHE A 100 17.67 1.47 -2.62
CA PHE A 100 17.56 0.94 -3.99
C PHE A 100 18.86 1.11 -4.79
N PRO A 101 19.93 0.38 -4.45
CA PRO A 101 21.26 0.57 -5.08
C PRO A 101 21.27 0.25 -6.59
N ALA A 102 20.31 -0.53 -7.09
CA ALA A 102 20.19 -0.89 -8.50
C ALA A 102 19.45 0.16 -9.34
N LEU A 103 18.76 1.12 -8.72
CA LEU A 103 18.06 2.17 -9.45
C LEU A 103 19.01 3.30 -9.88
N PRO A 104 18.72 3.97 -11.01
CA PRO A 104 19.51 5.12 -11.47
C PRO A 104 19.57 6.23 -10.40
N THR A 105 20.68 6.95 -10.36
CA THR A 105 20.82 8.14 -9.52
C THR A 105 20.00 9.30 -10.11
N LEU A 106 19.29 10.04 -9.26
CA LEU A 106 18.58 11.23 -9.71
C LEU A 106 19.56 12.26 -10.32
N PRO A 107 19.14 12.96 -11.38
CA PRO A 107 19.95 14.04 -11.95
C PRO A 107 20.16 15.16 -10.92
N ALA A 108 21.32 15.83 -11.02
CA ALA A 108 21.62 16.96 -10.14
C ALA A 108 20.54 18.06 -10.29
N GLY A 109 19.96 18.47 -9.18
CA GLY A 109 18.90 19.48 -9.15
C GLY A 109 17.47 18.94 -9.10
N ALA A 110 17.25 17.64 -9.08
CA ALA A 110 15.93 17.07 -8.78
C ALA A 110 15.51 17.47 -7.36
N VAL A 111 14.39 18.18 -7.25
CA VAL A 111 13.89 18.69 -5.97
C VAL A 111 12.73 17.82 -5.52
N LEU A 112 12.89 17.15 -4.38
CA LEU A 112 11.79 16.50 -3.69
C LEU A 112 11.17 17.50 -2.69
N VAL A 113 9.85 17.57 -2.65
CA VAL A 113 9.10 18.51 -1.79
C VAL A 113 9.01 17.92 -0.38
N ARG A 114 9.64 18.56 0.61
CA ARG A 114 9.87 17.97 1.94
C ARG A 114 8.62 17.58 2.73
N ASP A 115 7.48 18.22 2.47
CA ASP A 115 6.29 18.11 3.34
C ASP A 115 5.14 17.28 2.74
N ASN A 116 5.35 16.60 1.60
CA ASN A 116 4.34 15.75 0.97
C ASN A 116 4.95 14.44 0.46
N PRO A 117 4.87 13.35 1.26
CA PRO A 117 5.42 12.05 0.88
C PRO A 117 4.88 11.51 -0.44
N ASP A 118 3.57 11.59 -0.68
CA ASP A 118 2.95 11.10 -1.92
C ASP A 118 3.47 11.88 -3.14
N ALA A 119 3.56 13.21 -3.04
CA ALA A 119 4.11 14.02 -4.12
C ALA A 119 5.59 13.69 -4.40
N ASN A 120 6.40 13.48 -3.37
CA ASN A 120 7.79 13.07 -3.50
C ASN A 120 7.94 11.69 -4.16
N ASN A 121 7.12 10.73 -3.76
CA ASN A 121 7.10 9.39 -4.33
C ASN A 121 6.74 9.43 -5.82
N ASN A 122 5.75 10.24 -6.19
CA ASN A 122 5.31 10.44 -7.57
C ASN A 122 6.38 11.15 -8.42
N LEU A 123 7.00 12.21 -7.89
CA LEU A 123 8.09 12.91 -8.57
C LEU A 123 9.28 11.98 -8.81
N LEU A 124 9.69 11.23 -7.79
CA LEU A 124 10.78 10.27 -7.93
C LEU A 124 10.45 9.23 -9.00
N LEU A 125 9.24 8.67 -8.98
CA LEU A 125 8.82 7.68 -9.96
C LEU A 125 8.88 8.21 -11.39
N LEU A 126 8.37 9.43 -11.62
CA LEU A 126 8.42 10.07 -12.94
C LEU A 126 9.84 10.34 -13.41
N GLU A 127 10.72 10.80 -12.50
CA GLU A 127 12.13 11.04 -12.81
C GLU A 127 12.86 9.77 -13.21
N LEU A 128 12.68 8.68 -12.47
CA LEU A 128 13.31 7.39 -12.76
C LEU A 128 12.79 6.78 -14.08
N LEU A 129 11.56 7.13 -14.48
CA LEU A 129 10.95 6.66 -15.72
C LEU A 129 11.08 7.64 -16.88
N ARG A 130 11.79 8.77 -16.75
CA ARG A 130 11.84 9.85 -17.76
C ARG A 130 12.20 9.33 -19.15
N GLU A 131 13.24 8.48 -19.25
CA GLU A 131 13.75 7.91 -20.49
C GLU A 131 13.16 6.55 -20.84
N VAL A 132 12.18 6.08 -20.04
CA VAL A 132 11.54 4.77 -20.27
C VAL A 132 10.39 4.95 -21.26
N PRO A 133 10.42 4.28 -22.43
CA PRO A 133 9.37 4.37 -23.43
C PRO A 133 8.06 3.75 -22.93
N ASP A 134 6.93 4.22 -23.47
CA ASP A 134 5.57 3.82 -23.08
C ASP A 134 5.36 2.30 -23.00
N ALA A 135 5.88 1.58 -23.97
CA ALA A 135 5.75 0.11 -24.04
C ALA A 135 6.44 -0.63 -22.87
N LYS A 136 7.29 0.07 -22.08
CA LYS A 136 8.04 -0.49 -20.95
C LYS A 136 7.62 0.11 -19.61
N ARG A 137 6.52 0.87 -19.58
CA ARG A 137 6.02 1.52 -18.35
C ARG A 137 4.94 0.69 -17.65
N SER A 138 4.88 -0.63 -17.92
CA SER A 138 3.95 -1.53 -17.24
C SER A 138 4.18 -1.52 -15.73
N ALA A 139 3.08 -1.56 -15.02
CA ALA A 139 3.07 -1.52 -13.56
C ALA A 139 1.81 -2.21 -13.04
N ARG A 140 1.81 -2.57 -11.77
CA ARG A 140 0.64 -3.12 -11.10
C ARG A 140 0.54 -2.66 -9.66
N PHE A 141 -0.69 -2.45 -9.19
CA PHE A 141 -0.94 -2.44 -7.77
C PHE A 141 -1.04 -3.86 -7.25
N GLN A 142 -0.37 -4.10 -6.14
CA GLN A 142 -0.46 -5.33 -5.35
C GLN A 142 -1.17 -5.03 -4.04
N CYS A 143 -2.00 -5.96 -3.60
CA CYS A 143 -2.63 -5.89 -2.29
C CYS A 143 -2.67 -7.28 -1.67
N ALA A 144 -2.17 -7.41 -0.45
CA ALA A 144 -2.31 -8.59 0.38
C ALA A 144 -3.16 -8.24 1.60
N ILE A 145 -4.15 -9.09 1.89
CA ILE A 145 -5.01 -8.94 3.07
C ILE A 145 -4.81 -10.18 3.95
N ALA A 146 -4.59 -9.95 5.25
CA ALA A 146 -4.56 -10.99 6.26
C ALA A 146 -5.67 -10.76 7.30
N MET A 147 -6.40 -11.82 7.68
CA MET A 147 -7.40 -11.78 8.74
C MET A 147 -7.15 -12.86 9.77
N PHE A 148 -6.97 -12.47 11.01
CA PHE A 148 -6.93 -13.33 12.18
C PHE A 148 -8.32 -13.39 12.83
N ARG A 149 -8.87 -14.59 13.01
CA ARG A 149 -10.20 -14.79 13.63
C ARG A 149 -10.16 -14.65 15.15
N PHE A 150 -8.97 -14.84 15.74
CA PHE A 150 -8.68 -14.71 17.17
C PHE A 150 -7.18 -14.57 17.38
N PRO A 151 -6.73 -14.08 18.56
CA PRO A 151 -5.31 -14.02 18.90
C PRO A 151 -4.64 -15.40 18.78
N GLY A 152 -3.50 -15.45 18.07
CA GLY A 152 -2.78 -16.71 17.87
C GLY A 152 -3.43 -17.67 16.85
N ASP A 153 -4.35 -17.20 16.00
CA ASP A 153 -4.93 -18.03 14.93
C ASP A 153 -3.81 -18.68 14.09
N PRO A 154 -3.70 -20.03 14.11
CA PRO A 154 -2.63 -20.72 13.38
C PRO A 154 -2.89 -20.80 11.88
N MET A 155 -4.09 -20.43 11.44
CA MET A 155 -4.52 -20.52 10.04
C MET A 155 -5.29 -19.26 9.63
N PRO A 156 -4.62 -18.09 9.59
CA PRO A 156 -5.26 -16.86 9.19
C PRO A 156 -5.74 -16.93 7.73
N LEU A 157 -6.77 -16.19 7.42
CA LEU A 157 -7.22 -16.03 6.03
C LEU A 157 -6.28 -15.07 5.33
N ILE A 158 -5.75 -15.48 4.16
CA ILE A 158 -4.90 -14.65 3.32
C ILE A 158 -5.56 -14.50 1.94
N CYS A 159 -5.69 -13.27 1.48
CA CYS A 159 -6.16 -12.94 0.14
C CYS A 159 -5.15 -12.03 -0.54
N GLN A 160 -4.99 -12.19 -1.84
CA GLN A 160 -4.12 -11.35 -2.66
C GLN A 160 -4.89 -10.87 -3.89
N GLY A 161 -4.58 -9.66 -4.33
CA GLY A 161 -5.13 -9.07 -5.54
C GLY A 161 -4.07 -8.26 -6.27
N THR A 162 -4.14 -8.34 -7.60
CA THR A 162 -3.26 -7.59 -8.50
C THR A 162 -4.12 -6.78 -9.47
N TRP A 163 -3.76 -5.53 -9.68
CA TRP A 163 -4.42 -4.68 -10.66
C TRP A 163 -3.39 -4.15 -11.65
N GLU A 164 -3.45 -4.68 -12.88
CA GLU A 164 -2.50 -4.36 -13.93
C GLU A 164 -2.81 -3.01 -14.60
N GLY A 165 -1.75 -2.29 -14.94
CA GLY A 165 -1.83 -1.00 -15.60
C GLY A 165 -0.47 -0.53 -16.10
N ARG A 166 -0.32 0.79 -16.22
CA ARG A 166 0.95 1.42 -16.61
C ARG A 166 1.10 2.79 -15.97
N ILE A 167 2.34 3.27 -15.87
CA ILE A 167 2.64 4.61 -15.39
C ILE A 167 2.57 5.59 -16.56
N VAL A 168 1.79 6.65 -16.39
CA VAL A 168 1.71 7.77 -17.33
C VAL A 168 2.88 8.75 -17.14
N HIS A 169 3.02 9.72 -18.07
CA HIS A 169 4.13 10.70 -18.04
C HIS A 169 3.87 11.90 -17.14
N GLU A 170 2.61 12.18 -16.84
CA GLU A 170 2.16 13.29 -16.00
C GLU A 170 0.96 12.90 -15.16
N PRO A 171 0.74 13.55 -14.01
CA PRO A 171 -0.39 13.23 -13.15
C PRO A 171 -1.73 13.61 -13.78
N HIS A 172 -2.73 12.75 -13.63
CA HIS A 172 -4.11 12.97 -14.06
C HIS A 172 -5.08 12.79 -12.90
N GLY A 173 -6.20 13.52 -12.94
CA GLY A 173 -7.27 13.45 -11.93
C GLY A 173 -6.94 14.23 -10.65
N VAL A 174 -7.94 14.32 -9.78
CA VAL A 174 -7.88 15.06 -8.51
C VAL A 174 -8.35 14.23 -7.31
N HIS A 175 -8.67 12.98 -7.55
CA HIS A 175 -9.15 12.05 -6.53
C HIS A 175 -8.11 10.95 -6.25
N GLY A 176 -8.34 10.16 -5.19
CA GLY A 176 -7.43 9.09 -4.80
C GLY A 176 -6.30 9.54 -3.89
N PHE A 177 -5.23 8.74 -3.83
CA PHE A 177 -4.02 8.99 -3.05
C PHE A 177 -2.83 8.21 -3.61
N GLY A 178 -1.64 8.44 -3.03
CA GLY A 178 -0.43 7.72 -3.45
C GLY A 178 -0.14 7.89 -4.94
N TYR A 179 -0.05 6.77 -5.65
CA TYR A 179 0.29 6.74 -7.08
C TYR A 179 -0.92 6.78 -8.03
N ASP A 180 -2.15 6.89 -7.53
CA ASP A 180 -3.36 6.93 -8.37
C ASP A 180 -3.27 7.95 -9.51
N PRO A 181 -2.73 9.17 -9.32
CA PRO A 181 -2.63 10.14 -10.43
C PRO A 181 -1.71 9.69 -11.57
N LEU A 182 -0.83 8.73 -11.34
CA LEU A 182 0.14 8.24 -12.33
C LEU A 182 -0.24 6.88 -12.92
N PHE A 183 -1.26 6.23 -12.38
CA PHE A 183 -1.60 4.86 -12.75
C PHE A 183 -2.78 4.81 -13.72
N PHE A 184 -2.52 4.38 -14.94
CA PHE A 184 -3.53 4.22 -15.99
C PHE A 184 -3.92 2.74 -16.15
N VAL A 185 -5.23 2.49 -16.13
CA VAL A 185 -5.80 1.15 -16.32
C VAL A 185 -6.46 1.05 -17.68
N PRO A 186 -5.88 0.33 -18.65
CA PRO A 186 -6.39 0.30 -20.02
C PRO A 186 -7.83 -0.20 -20.17
N THR A 187 -8.29 -1.03 -19.24
CA THR A 187 -9.66 -1.61 -19.28
C THR A 187 -10.73 -0.68 -18.72
N HIS A 188 -10.34 0.45 -18.12
CA HIS A 188 -11.27 1.41 -17.49
C HIS A 188 -11.23 2.79 -18.16
N GLY A 189 -10.37 2.96 -19.15
CA GLY A 189 -10.34 4.02 -20.16
C GLY A 189 -9.98 5.37 -19.68
#